data_27f131b875451088af926695a0d7a766
#
_entry.id   27f131b875451088af926695a0d7a766
#
_cell.length_a   1.000
_cell.length_b   1.000
_cell.length_c   1.000
_cell.angle_alpha   90.00
_cell.angle_beta   90.00
_cell.angle_gamma   90.00
#
_symmetry.space_group_name_H-M   'P 1'
#
loop_
_entity.id
_entity.type
_entity.pdbx_description
1 polymer ?
#
loop_
_entity_poly.entity_id
_entity_poly.type
_entity_poly.pdbx_seq_one_letter_code
_entity_poly.pdbx_strand_id
1 'polypeptide(L)'
;MIIEKIIAVVKKDAITAVRYRNGFVLSGLAQVAQLATFYYLARAVGPQFRPEGMPYFLFLLIGTGFYTFLLSGTHGLLKTIQESQQTGTLEVLLTTATPAAVLVSLGAVSAFADGLLQFVIYTGAGLFLFAPVLHVSVAACLLVFGFSISSAIAIGLFAAGMQIALHKGSAVLWVLGSGAWLMSGTLFPVAALPKPVQMVSYFIPFTHSLKAMRLAVLGGSFAAVAREVGILAVFALFLVPAGIMFFSWMVRQARQNGTLSFY
;
A
#
# COMPACT_ATOMS: atom_id res chain seq x y z
N MET A 1 -26.13 5.32 -1.64
CA MET A 1 -25.51 6.32 -0.75
C MET A 1 -23.99 6.18 -0.61
N ILE A 2 -23.42 5.04 -0.18
CA ILE A 2 -21.94 4.86 -0.10
C ILE A 2 -21.31 4.77 -1.50
N ILE A 3 -21.89 3.99 -2.39
CA ILE A 3 -21.42 3.81 -3.77
C ILE A 3 -21.42 5.13 -4.55
N GLU A 4 -22.42 5.97 -4.38
CA GLU A 4 -22.49 7.30 -5.01
C GLU A 4 -21.38 8.22 -4.53
N LYS A 5 -21.04 8.16 -3.24
CA LYS A 5 -19.92 8.93 -2.66
C LYS A 5 -18.58 8.44 -3.21
N ILE A 6 -18.40 7.13 -3.35
CA ILE A 6 -17.20 6.53 -3.96
C ILE A 6 -17.06 7.00 -5.43
N ILE A 7 -18.14 6.91 -6.21
CA ILE A 7 -18.16 7.37 -7.61
C ILE A 7 -17.84 8.86 -7.71
N ALA A 8 -18.39 9.68 -6.82
CA ALA A 8 -18.13 11.12 -6.81
C ALA A 8 -16.66 11.44 -6.51
N VAL A 9 -16.03 10.73 -5.56
CA VAL A 9 -14.62 10.90 -5.22
C VAL A 9 -13.74 10.49 -6.39
N VAL A 10 -13.94 9.30 -6.94
CA VAL A 10 -13.18 8.80 -8.09
C VAL A 10 -13.33 9.73 -9.31
N LYS A 11 -14.53 10.24 -9.57
CA LYS A 11 -14.78 11.20 -10.67
C LYS A 11 -14.05 12.52 -10.46
N LYS A 12 -14.05 13.06 -9.23
CA LYS A 12 -13.30 14.27 -8.87
C LYS A 12 -11.82 14.09 -9.14
N ASP A 13 -11.24 12.95 -8.71
CA ASP A 13 -9.82 12.70 -8.84
C ASP A 13 -9.41 12.42 -10.30
N ALA A 14 -10.25 11.74 -11.09
CA ALA A 14 -10.05 11.58 -12.53
C ALA A 14 -10.02 12.93 -13.26
N ILE A 15 -10.93 13.86 -12.93
CA ILE A 15 -10.96 15.21 -13.51
C ILE A 15 -9.69 15.99 -13.12
N THR A 16 -9.25 15.83 -11.86
CA THR A 16 -8.04 16.48 -11.35
C THR A 16 -6.78 15.94 -12.04
N ALA A 17 -6.69 14.62 -12.25
CA ALA A 17 -5.57 13.98 -12.95
C ALA A 17 -5.44 14.48 -14.40
N VAL A 18 -6.57 14.64 -15.12
CA VAL A 18 -6.57 15.20 -16.49
C VAL A 18 -6.09 16.67 -16.51
N ARG A 19 -6.41 17.43 -15.47
CA ARG A 19 -6.03 18.85 -15.35
C ARG A 19 -4.53 19.04 -15.03
N TYR A 20 -3.92 18.07 -14.33
CA TYR A 20 -2.49 18.09 -13.97
C TYR A 20 -1.62 17.22 -14.90
N ARG A 21 -1.81 17.38 -16.22
CA ARG A 21 -1.13 16.61 -17.29
C ARG A 21 0.37 16.50 -17.12
N ASN A 22 1.04 17.57 -16.68
CA ASN A 22 2.49 17.61 -16.51
C ASN A 22 2.96 16.67 -15.37
N GLY A 23 2.23 16.56 -14.28
CA GLY A 23 2.53 15.62 -13.20
C GLY A 23 2.40 14.17 -13.64
N PHE A 24 1.39 13.86 -14.47
CA PHE A 24 1.19 12.53 -15.02
C PHE A 24 2.33 12.10 -15.97
N VAL A 25 2.75 13.00 -16.87
CA VAL A 25 3.89 12.75 -17.78
C VAL A 25 5.18 12.52 -16.99
N LEU A 26 5.46 13.35 -15.99
CA LEU A 26 6.66 13.22 -15.15
C LEU A 26 6.66 11.91 -14.36
N SER A 27 5.51 11.53 -13.80
CA SER A 27 5.33 10.25 -13.11
C SER A 27 5.53 9.06 -14.06
N GLY A 28 4.99 9.15 -15.28
CA GLY A 28 5.19 8.12 -16.31
C GLY A 28 6.66 7.96 -16.70
N LEU A 29 7.37 9.05 -16.88
CA LEU A 29 8.83 9.03 -17.17
C LEU A 29 9.62 8.39 -16.02
N ALA A 30 9.30 8.72 -14.77
CA ALA A 30 9.92 8.10 -13.59
C ALA A 30 9.68 6.59 -13.55
N GLN A 31 8.47 6.12 -13.86
CA GLN A 31 8.14 4.70 -13.92
C GLN A 31 8.90 3.98 -15.04
N VAL A 32 9.02 4.59 -16.22
CA VAL A 32 9.82 4.03 -17.34
C VAL A 32 11.29 3.93 -16.95
N ALA A 33 11.86 4.97 -16.33
CA ALA A 33 13.24 4.95 -15.84
C ALA A 33 13.45 3.84 -14.79
N GLN A 34 12.50 3.65 -13.88
CA GLN A 34 12.54 2.58 -12.88
C GLN A 34 12.47 1.19 -13.53
N LEU A 35 11.59 0.98 -14.51
CA LEU A 35 11.51 -0.27 -15.26
C LEU A 35 12.82 -0.57 -16.00
N ALA A 36 13.39 0.43 -16.66
CA ALA A 36 14.68 0.28 -17.33
C ALA A 36 15.80 -0.08 -16.33
N THR A 37 15.84 0.60 -15.18
CA THR A 37 16.80 0.29 -14.11
C THR A 37 16.67 -1.16 -13.64
N PHE A 38 15.46 -1.65 -13.40
CA PHE A 38 15.24 -3.01 -12.95
C PHE A 38 15.56 -4.05 -14.03
N TYR A 39 15.30 -3.72 -15.29
CA TYR A 39 15.67 -4.59 -16.40
C TYR A 39 17.20 -4.74 -16.52
N TYR A 40 17.93 -3.64 -16.53
CA TYR A 40 19.37 -3.69 -16.61
C TYR A 40 20.02 -4.31 -15.37
N LEU A 41 19.44 -4.06 -14.18
CA LEU A 41 19.88 -4.69 -12.94
C LEU A 41 19.69 -6.22 -13.00
N ALA A 42 18.53 -6.68 -13.46
CA ALA A 42 18.27 -8.11 -13.61
C ALA A 42 19.20 -8.76 -14.64
N ARG A 43 19.52 -8.03 -15.71
CA ARG A 43 20.47 -8.48 -16.74
C ARG A 43 21.90 -8.54 -16.20
N ALA A 44 22.32 -7.56 -15.39
CA ALA A 44 23.65 -7.50 -14.79
C ALA A 44 23.87 -8.62 -13.75
N VAL A 45 22.85 -8.95 -12.98
CA VAL A 45 22.89 -10.07 -12.02
C VAL A 45 22.90 -11.44 -12.72
N GLY A 46 22.30 -11.52 -13.91
CA GLY A 46 22.30 -12.70 -14.74
C GLY A 46 21.09 -13.62 -14.55
N PRO A 47 20.82 -14.52 -15.53
CA PRO A 47 19.62 -15.36 -15.58
C PRO A 47 19.61 -16.48 -14.55
N GLN A 48 20.74 -16.75 -13.90
CA GLN A 48 20.89 -17.79 -12.87
C GLN A 48 20.22 -17.38 -11.54
N PHE A 49 20.13 -16.07 -11.28
CA PHE A 49 19.50 -15.58 -10.07
C PHE A 49 17.97 -15.55 -10.21
N ARG A 50 17.32 -16.56 -9.63
CA ARG A 50 15.87 -16.75 -9.66
C ARG A 50 15.29 -16.76 -8.24
N PRO A 51 15.13 -15.60 -7.61
CA PRO A 51 14.53 -15.53 -6.28
C PRO A 51 13.08 -16.07 -6.32
N GLU A 52 12.73 -16.91 -5.36
CA GLU A 52 11.40 -17.55 -5.27
C GLU A 52 10.99 -18.32 -6.55
N GLY A 53 11.98 -18.76 -7.36
CA GLY A 53 11.74 -19.51 -8.59
C GLY A 53 11.35 -18.70 -9.82
N MET A 54 11.34 -17.37 -9.74
CA MET A 54 10.98 -16.47 -10.85
C MET A 54 12.18 -15.68 -11.39
N PRO A 55 12.12 -15.20 -12.65
CA PRO A 55 13.11 -14.26 -13.18
C PRO A 55 13.22 -13.02 -12.30
N TYR A 56 14.44 -12.54 -12.05
CA TYR A 56 14.68 -11.44 -11.12
C TYR A 56 13.96 -10.15 -11.52
N PHE A 57 13.86 -9.86 -12.83
CA PHE A 57 13.07 -8.71 -13.30
C PHE A 57 11.61 -8.79 -12.85
N LEU A 58 10.97 -9.96 -13.00
CA LEU A 58 9.58 -10.17 -12.59
C LEU A 58 9.41 -10.05 -11.06
N PHE A 59 10.40 -10.55 -10.31
CA PHE A 59 10.45 -10.40 -8.85
C PHE A 59 10.44 -8.93 -8.42
N LEU A 60 11.26 -8.09 -9.08
CA LEU A 60 11.32 -6.65 -8.83
C LEU A 60 10.04 -5.93 -9.28
N LEU A 61 9.54 -6.28 -10.47
CA LEU A 61 8.34 -5.68 -11.05
C LEU A 61 7.11 -5.84 -10.14
N ILE A 62 6.81 -7.09 -9.78
CA ILE A 62 5.65 -7.39 -8.92
C ILE A 62 5.89 -6.85 -7.51
N GLY A 63 7.08 -7.06 -6.95
CA GLY A 63 7.42 -6.62 -5.61
C GLY A 63 7.27 -5.11 -5.45
N THR A 64 7.91 -4.34 -6.30
CA THR A 64 7.88 -2.86 -6.22
C THR A 64 6.51 -2.30 -6.58
N GLY A 65 5.88 -2.80 -7.65
CA GLY A 65 4.58 -2.31 -8.08
C GLY A 65 3.52 -2.55 -7.01
N PHE A 66 3.44 -3.76 -6.46
CA PHE A 66 2.45 -4.08 -5.42
C PHE A 66 2.73 -3.38 -4.09
N TYR A 67 4.01 -3.27 -3.71
CA TYR A 67 4.39 -2.50 -2.52
C TYR A 67 3.99 -1.02 -2.63
N THR A 68 4.28 -0.38 -3.76
CA THR A 68 3.91 1.02 -4.02
C THR A 68 2.39 1.20 -3.99
N PHE A 69 1.64 0.26 -4.54
CA PHE A 69 0.18 0.24 -4.43
C PHE A 69 -0.30 0.24 -2.97
N LEU A 70 0.22 -0.65 -2.12
CA LEU A 70 -0.17 -0.72 -0.71
C LEU A 70 0.23 0.56 0.05
N LEU A 71 1.40 1.08 -0.25
CA LEU A 71 1.91 2.30 0.39
C LEU A 71 1.09 3.53 -0.02
N SER A 72 0.63 3.62 -1.29
CA SER A 72 -0.21 4.73 -1.74
C SER A 72 -1.52 4.82 -0.95
N GLY A 73 -2.14 3.69 -0.66
CA GLY A 73 -3.35 3.63 0.18
C GLY A 73 -3.09 4.07 1.63
N THR A 74 -1.98 3.64 2.24
CA THR A 74 -1.61 4.10 3.60
C THR A 74 -1.34 5.59 3.65
N HIS A 75 -0.67 6.14 2.64
CA HIS A 75 -0.46 7.58 2.50
C HIS A 75 -1.76 8.36 2.28
N GLY A 76 -2.74 7.78 1.55
CA GLY A 76 -4.04 8.38 1.34
C GLY A 76 -4.80 8.64 2.65
N LEU A 77 -4.77 7.69 3.59
CA LEU A 77 -5.36 7.86 4.92
C LEU A 77 -4.72 9.01 5.69
N LEU A 78 -3.39 9.07 5.70
CA LEU A 78 -2.65 10.13 6.36
C LEU A 78 -2.93 11.50 5.71
N LYS A 79 -2.91 11.56 4.38
CA LYS A 79 -3.14 12.77 3.60
C LYS A 79 -4.52 13.36 3.89
N THR A 80 -5.57 12.53 3.97
CA THR A 80 -6.92 12.96 4.32
C THR A 80 -6.95 13.71 5.67
N ILE A 81 -6.22 13.22 6.67
CA ILE A 81 -6.14 13.90 7.98
C ILE A 81 -5.33 15.18 7.87
N GLN A 82 -4.18 15.15 7.20
CA GLN A 82 -3.33 16.34 7.05
C GLN A 82 -4.05 17.48 6.32
N GLU A 83 -4.73 17.19 5.22
CA GLU A 83 -5.53 18.18 4.49
C GLU A 83 -6.66 18.74 5.36
N SER A 84 -7.35 17.89 6.12
CA SER A 84 -8.42 18.31 7.03
C SER A 84 -7.89 19.19 8.17
N GLN A 85 -6.68 18.93 8.68
CA GLN A 85 -6.01 19.76 9.66
C GLN A 85 -5.63 21.14 9.07
N GLN A 86 -5.02 21.14 7.88
CA GLN A 86 -4.57 22.37 7.20
C GLN A 86 -5.72 23.27 6.78
N THR A 87 -6.87 22.69 6.41
CA THR A 87 -8.07 23.44 6.01
C THR A 87 -8.99 23.79 7.19
N GLY A 88 -8.65 23.37 8.41
CA GLY A 88 -9.48 23.59 9.60
C GLY A 88 -10.81 22.79 9.59
N THR A 89 -10.98 21.85 8.66
CA THR A 89 -12.22 21.08 8.53
C THR A 89 -12.25 19.82 9.39
N LEU A 90 -11.15 19.49 10.08
CA LEU A 90 -11.05 18.28 10.88
C LEU A 90 -12.10 18.21 11.99
N GLU A 91 -12.38 19.33 12.67
CA GLU A 91 -13.39 19.39 13.74
C GLU A 91 -14.78 19.07 13.18
N VAL A 92 -15.14 19.67 12.04
CA VAL A 92 -16.42 19.42 11.37
C VAL A 92 -16.53 17.93 10.95
N LEU A 93 -15.45 17.38 10.42
CA LEU A 93 -15.39 15.97 10.03
C LEU A 93 -15.59 15.03 11.22
N LEU A 94 -15.03 15.37 12.37
CA LEU A 94 -15.13 14.58 13.61
C LEU A 94 -16.46 14.76 14.36
N THR A 95 -17.25 15.80 14.09
CA THR A 95 -18.59 16.02 14.69
C THR A 95 -19.72 15.28 13.94
N THR A 96 -19.42 14.68 12.79
CA THR A 96 -20.42 13.92 12.04
C THR A 96 -20.84 12.64 12.79
N ALA A 97 -22.05 12.16 12.52
CA ALA A 97 -22.58 10.92 13.11
C ALA A 97 -21.81 9.64 12.66
N THR A 98 -20.98 9.74 11.62
CA THR A 98 -20.20 8.62 11.10
C THR A 98 -18.90 8.46 11.92
N PRO A 99 -18.52 7.23 12.31
CA PRO A 99 -17.24 7.01 13.00
C PRO A 99 -16.05 7.59 12.20
N ALA A 100 -15.19 8.34 12.86
CA ALA A 100 -14.07 9.03 12.22
C ALA A 100 -13.15 8.07 11.43
N ALA A 101 -12.92 6.87 11.95
CA ALA A 101 -12.14 5.84 11.25
C ALA A 101 -12.75 5.46 9.89
N VAL A 102 -14.08 5.38 9.80
CA VAL A 102 -14.79 5.08 8.54
C VAL A 102 -14.64 6.25 7.55
N LEU A 103 -14.78 7.49 8.00
CA LEU A 103 -14.61 8.67 7.14
C LEU A 103 -13.20 8.75 6.55
N VAL A 104 -12.20 8.51 7.38
CA VAL A 104 -10.80 8.50 6.94
C VAL A 104 -10.53 7.34 5.99
N SER A 105 -11.09 6.17 6.25
CA SER A 105 -10.97 5.01 5.35
C SER A 105 -11.65 5.26 3.99
N LEU A 106 -12.77 5.96 3.95
CA LEU A 106 -13.41 6.38 2.70
C LEU A 106 -12.54 7.37 1.90
N GLY A 107 -11.84 8.28 2.59
CA GLY A 107 -10.88 9.19 1.95
C GLY A 107 -9.70 8.47 1.30
N ALA A 108 -9.35 7.26 1.77
CA ALA A 108 -8.29 6.46 1.17
C ALA A 108 -8.73 5.69 -0.09
N VAL A 109 -10.03 5.58 -0.36
CA VAL A 109 -10.54 4.81 -1.52
C VAL A 109 -9.99 5.35 -2.83
N SER A 110 -9.91 6.68 -2.98
CA SER A 110 -9.31 7.28 -4.18
C SER A 110 -7.83 6.96 -4.31
N ALA A 111 -7.08 7.02 -3.20
CA ALA A 111 -5.65 6.70 -3.21
C ALA A 111 -5.39 5.23 -3.56
N PHE A 112 -6.24 4.30 -3.09
CA PHE A 112 -6.17 2.90 -3.51
C PHE A 112 -6.57 2.72 -4.99
N ALA A 113 -7.58 3.45 -5.48
CA ALA A 113 -7.98 3.39 -6.89
C ALA A 113 -6.87 3.92 -7.81
N ASP A 114 -6.27 5.07 -7.46
CA ASP A 114 -5.14 5.65 -8.19
C ASP A 114 -3.91 4.73 -8.14
N GLY A 115 -3.61 4.17 -6.96
CA GLY A 115 -2.53 3.22 -6.78
C GLY A 115 -2.73 1.93 -7.56
N LEU A 116 -3.98 1.43 -7.66
CA LEU A 116 -4.32 0.26 -8.47
C LEU A 116 -4.12 0.55 -9.97
N LEU A 117 -4.57 1.71 -10.44
CA LEU A 117 -4.35 2.13 -11.82
C LEU A 117 -2.86 2.22 -12.13
N GLN A 118 -2.07 2.84 -11.27
CA GLN A 118 -0.62 2.91 -11.42
C GLN A 118 0.03 1.53 -11.40
N PHE A 119 -0.39 0.63 -10.50
CA PHE A 119 0.09 -0.74 -10.43
C PHE A 119 -0.19 -1.51 -11.73
N VAL A 120 -1.41 -1.39 -12.28
CA VAL A 120 -1.80 -2.05 -13.53
C VAL A 120 -0.99 -1.50 -14.71
N ILE A 121 -0.85 -0.18 -14.82
CA ILE A 121 -0.05 0.45 -15.88
C ILE A 121 1.42 0.04 -15.76
N TYR A 122 2.01 0.14 -14.57
CA TYR A 122 3.41 -0.19 -14.30
C TYR A 122 3.71 -1.67 -14.61
N THR A 123 2.88 -2.56 -14.08
CA THR A 123 3.05 -4.01 -14.28
C THR A 123 2.76 -4.38 -15.73
N GLY A 124 1.71 -3.81 -16.34
CA GLY A 124 1.37 -4.01 -17.74
C GLY A 124 2.47 -3.54 -18.69
N ALA A 125 3.03 -2.37 -18.46
CA ALA A 125 4.17 -1.86 -19.24
C ALA A 125 5.41 -2.75 -19.09
N GLY A 126 5.73 -3.19 -17.87
CA GLY A 126 6.84 -4.10 -17.62
C GLY A 126 6.66 -5.46 -18.31
N LEU A 127 5.46 -6.02 -18.29
CA LEU A 127 5.14 -7.27 -18.96
C LEU A 127 5.16 -7.13 -20.48
N PHE A 128 4.62 -6.05 -21.01
CA PHE A 128 4.60 -5.78 -22.45
C PHE A 128 6.00 -5.59 -23.03
N LEU A 129 6.87 -4.84 -22.35
CA LEU A 129 8.21 -4.52 -22.83
C LEU A 129 9.20 -5.70 -22.70
N PHE A 130 9.02 -6.56 -21.68
CA PHE A 130 10.02 -7.57 -21.32
C PHE A 130 9.48 -9.02 -21.25
N ALA A 131 8.23 -9.20 -21.64
CA ALA A 131 7.48 -10.44 -21.89
C ALA A 131 7.92 -11.72 -21.13
N PRO A 132 7.59 -11.88 -19.86
CA PRO A 132 7.51 -13.22 -19.29
C PRO A 132 6.09 -13.80 -19.48
N VAL A 133 6.03 -15.08 -19.83
CA VAL A 133 4.76 -15.82 -19.83
C VAL A 133 4.29 -15.99 -18.38
N LEU A 134 3.11 -15.49 -18.06
CA LEU A 134 2.51 -15.58 -16.73
C LEU A 134 1.32 -16.54 -16.71
N HIS A 135 1.19 -17.30 -15.64
CA HIS A 135 0.03 -18.12 -15.35
C HIS A 135 -0.73 -17.53 -14.16
N VAL A 136 -1.47 -16.45 -14.39
CA VAL A 136 -2.10 -15.67 -13.29
C VAL A 136 -3.37 -16.36 -12.79
N SER A 137 -3.42 -16.66 -11.50
CA SER A 137 -4.64 -17.04 -10.81
C SER A 137 -5.39 -15.79 -10.32
N VAL A 138 -6.37 -15.33 -11.11
CA VAL A 138 -7.14 -14.11 -10.80
C VAL A 138 -7.82 -14.19 -9.43
N ALA A 139 -8.41 -15.34 -9.09
CA ALA A 139 -9.08 -15.52 -7.80
C ALA A 139 -8.10 -15.38 -6.63
N ALA A 140 -6.91 -15.96 -6.74
CA ALA A 140 -5.86 -15.83 -5.72
C ALA A 140 -5.38 -14.37 -5.61
N CYS A 141 -5.18 -13.67 -6.73
CA CYS A 141 -4.82 -12.26 -6.73
C CYS A 141 -5.87 -11.40 -5.99
N LEU A 142 -7.16 -11.59 -6.25
CA LEU A 142 -8.23 -10.84 -5.59
C LEU A 142 -8.25 -11.06 -4.08
N LEU A 143 -8.05 -12.29 -3.61
CA LEU A 143 -7.94 -12.59 -2.17
C LEU A 143 -6.73 -11.89 -1.54
N VAL A 144 -5.56 -11.95 -2.21
CA VAL A 144 -4.35 -11.27 -1.75
C VAL A 144 -4.56 -9.76 -1.70
N PHE A 145 -5.18 -9.16 -2.72
CA PHE A 145 -5.52 -7.73 -2.71
C PHE A 145 -6.41 -7.38 -1.51
N GLY A 146 -7.49 -8.13 -1.27
CA GLY A 146 -8.43 -7.85 -0.19
C GLY A 146 -7.78 -7.82 1.20
N PHE A 147 -7.02 -8.85 1.57
CA PHE A 147 -6.35 -8.91 2.88
C PHE A 147 -5.17 -7.93 2.98
N SER A 148 -4.46 -7.70 1.88
CA SER A 148 -3.35 -6.72 1.86
C SER A 148 -3.85 -5.29 2.02
N ILE A 149 -4.94 -4.91 1.36
CA ILE A 149 -5.61 -3.61 1.53
C ILE A 149 -6.08 -3.45 2.97
N SER A 150 -6.69 -4.48 3.56
CA SER A 150 -7.12 -4.45 4.96
C SER A 150 -5.96 -4.16 5.92
N SER A 151 -4.82 -4.80 5.72
CA SER A 151 -3.60 -4.56 6.50
C SER A 151 -3.02 -3.16 6.26
N ALA A 152 -3.04 -2.67 5.02
CA ALA A 152 -2.60 -1.32 4.66
C ALA A 152 -3.48 -0.24 5.30
N ILE A 153 -4.81 -0.43 5.32
CA ILE A 153 -5.75 0.45 6.02
C ILE A 153 -5.43 0.50 7.52
N ALA A 154 -5.18 -0.64 8.15
CA ALA A 154 -4.84 -0.69 9.57
C ALA A 154 -3.57 0.13 9.87
N ILE A 155 -2.50 -0.06 9.11
CA ILE A 155 -1.24 0.70 9.25
C ILE A 155 -1.49 2.20 9.01
N GLY A 156 -2.27 2.55 8.00
CA GLY A 156 -2.64 3.92 7.71
C GLY A 156 -3.45 4.58 8.83
N LEU A 157 -4.35 3.85 9.49
CA LEU A 157 -5.09 4.34 10.66
C LEU A 157 -4.16 4.60 11.86
N PHE A 158 -3.14 3.76 12.09
CA PHE A 158 -2.11 4.05 13.09
C PHE A 158 -1.38 5.36 12.79
N ALA A 159 -0.92 5.54 11.55
CA ALA A 159 -0.22 6.76 11.16
C ALA A 159 -1.14 8.00 11.21
N ALA A 160 -2.40 7.88 10.80
CA ALA A 160 -3.40 8.94 10.88
C ALA A 160 -3.71 9.33 12.33
N GLY A 161 -3.78 8.36 13.25
CA GLY A 161 -3.93 8.61 14.69
C GLY A 161 -2.73 9.35 15.28
N MET A 162 -1.51 8.94 14.93
CA MET A 162 -0.28 9.63 15.33
C MET A 162 -0.22 11.06 14.76
N GLN A 163 -0.74 11.27 13.55
CA GLN A 163 -0.83 12.61 12.96
C GLN A 163 -1.74 13.53 13.77
N ILE A 164 -2.90 13.04 14.16
CA ILE A 164 -3.88 13.84 14.92
C ILE A 164 -3.30 14.28 16.27
N ALA A 165 -2.68 13.35 17.00
CA ALA A 165 -2.25 13.61 18.37
C ALA A 165 -0.87 14.29 18.47
N LEU A 166 0.07 13.91 17.60
CA LEU A 166 1.48 14.31 17.71
C LEU A 166 2.00 15.07 16.50
N HIS A 167 1.19 15.26 15.47
CA HIS A 167 1.59 15.86 14.17
C HIS A 167 2.80 15.17 13.51
N LYS A 168 3.04 13.90 13.81
CA LYS A 168 4.20 13.11 13.35
C LYS A 168 3.84 11.91 12.48
N GLY A 169 2.63 11.84 11.95
CA GLY A 169 2.18 10.71 11.12
C GLY A 169 3.04 10.49 9.87
N SER A 170 3.51 11.55 9.23
CA SER A 170 4.43 11.46 8.08
C SER A 170 5.75 10.80 8.43
N ALA A 171 6.34 11.15 9.58
CA ALA A 171 7.58 10.54 10.05
C ALA A 171 7.40 9.04 10.33
N VAL A 172 6.26 8.67 10.93
CA VAL A 172 5.91 7.27 11.18
C VAL A 172 5.81 6.49 9.88
N LEU A 173 5.07 7.01 8.88
CA LEU A 173 4.96 6.33 7.58
C LEU A 173 6.28 6.30 6.83
N TRP A 174 7.11 7.32 6.95
CA TRP A 174 8.44 7.31 6.31
C TRP A 174 9.32 6.21 6.89
N VAL A 175 9.40 6.10 8.21
CA VAL A 175 10.20 5.07 8.90
C VAL A 175 9.66 3.67 8.62
N LEU A 176 8.35 3.46 8.81
CA LEU A 176 7.71 2.17 8.58
C LEU A 176 7.75 1.79 7.08
N GLY A 177 7.47 2.74 6.19
CA GLY A 177 7.48 2.50 4.75
C GLY A 177 8.89 2.18 4.23
N SER A 178 9.90 2.98 4.59
CA SER A 178 11.29 2.72 4.14
C SER A 178 11.85 1.43 4.75
N GLY A 179 11.61 1.21 6.04
CA GLY A 179 12.02 -0.02 6.72
C GLY A 179 11.34 -1.26 6.15
N ALA A 180 10.02 -1.20 5.97
CA ALA A 180 9.27 -2.29 5.36
C ALA A 180 9.68 -2.53 3.91
N TRP A 181 10.00 -1.50 3.12
CA TRP A 181 10.45 -1.65 1.74
C TRP A 181 11.72 -2.50 1.63
N LEU A 182 12.68 -2.28 2.52
CA LEU A 182 13.91 -3.07 2.56
C LEU A 182 13.66 -4.49 3.10
N MET A 183 12.84 -4.60 4.15
CA MET A 183 12.66 -5.85 4.89
C MET A 183 11.63 -6.78 4.26
N SER A 184 10.60 -6.24 3.57
CA SER A 184 9.49 -7.06 3.03
C SER A 184 9.85 -7.91 1.81
N GLY A 185 11.11 -7.88 1.38
CA GLY A 185 11.51 -8.66 0.22
C GLY A 185 11.14 -8.00 -1.11
N THR A 186 11.05 -6.67 -1.17
CA THR A 186 10.72 -5.93 -2.39
C THR A 186 11.80 -6.05 -3.44
N LEU A 187 13.07 -5.84 -3.07
CA LEU A 187 14.23 -5.87 -3.98
C LEU A 187 14.98 -7.22 -3.99
N PHE A 188 15.00 -7.90 -2.87
CA PHE A 188 15.70 -9.18 -2.71
C PHE A 188 14.88 -10.09 -1.80
N PRO A 189 15.00 -11.42 -1.92
CA PRO A 189 14.22 -12.34 -1.11
C PRO A 189 14.58 -12.18 0.38
N VAL A 190 13.57 -12.29 1.25
CA VAL A 190 13.74 -12.19 2.72
C VAL A 190 14.80 -13.18 3.22
N ALA A 191 14.94 -14.33 2.57
CA ALA A 191 15.94 -15.34 2.91
C ALA A 191 17.41 -14.85 2.77
N ALA A 192 17.66 -13.79 1.99
CA ALA A 192 18.98 -13.18 1.85
C ALA A 192 19.35 -12.23 2.99
N LEU A 193 18.40 -11.86 3.86
CA LEU A 193 18.63 -10.99 5.00
C LEU A 193 19.31 -11.75 6.16
N PRO A 194 20.01 -11.05 7.06
CA PRO A 194 20.48 -11.63 8.32
C PRO A 194 19.32 -12.18 9.16
N LYS A 195 19.54 -13.28 9.89
CA LYS A 195 18.49 -13.96 10.68
C LYS A 195 17.66 -13.05 11.60
N PRO A 196 18.25 -12.08 12.36
CA PRO A 196 17.44 -11.18 13.18
C PRO A 196 16.48 -10.32 12.34
N VAL A 197 16.93 -9.86 11.17
CA VAL A 197 16.11 -9.03 10.26
C VAL A 197 15.02 -9.87 9.62
N GLN A 198 15.28 -11.14 9.28
CA GLN A 198 14.25 -12.05 8.79
C GLN A 198 13.12 -12.22 9.80
N MET A 199 13.44 -12.37 11.09
CA MET A 199 12.40 -12.47 12.12
C MET A 199 11.51 -11.23 12.14
N VAL A 200 12.09 -10.03 12.09
CA VAL A 200 11.31 -8.79 12.01
C VAL A 200 10.48 -8.74 10.72
N SER A 201 11.04 -9.16 9.59
CA SER A 201 10.34 -9.19 8.30
C SER A 201 9.05 -10.00 8.33
N TYR A 202 9.03 -11.13 9.05
CA TYR A 202 7.83 -11.97 9.17
C TYR A 202 6.72 -11.34 10.01
N PHE A 203 7.00 -10.31 10.81
CA PHE A 203 5.98 -9.52 11.50
C PHE A 203 5.43 -8.37 10.65
N ILE A 204 5.97 -8.15 9.45
CA ILE A 204 5.50 -7.12 8.54
C ILE A 204 4.46 -7.72 7.59
N PRO A 205 3.18 -7.28 7.61
CA PRO A 205 2.14 -7.83 6.74
C PRO A 205 2.48 -7.74 5.25
N PHE A 206 3.18 -6.68 4.84
CA PHE A 206 3.59 -6.48 3.44
C PHE A 206 4.53 -7.57 2.93
N THR A 207 5.33 -8.20 3.78
CA THR A 207 6.16 -9.36 3.43
C THR A 207 5.32 -10.51 2.90
N HIS A 208 4.25 -10.85 3.63
CA HIS A 208 3.32 -11.91 3.24
C HIS A 208 2.48 -11.51 2.02
N SER A 209 2.12 -10.22 1.92
CA SER A 209 1.42 -9.67 0.77
C SER A 209 2.21 -9.83 -0.52
N LEU A 210 3.49 -9.46 -0.51
CA LEU A 210 4.37 -9.58 -1.67
C LEU A 210 4.60 -11.03 -2.07
N LYS A 211 4.86 -11.89 -1.09
CA LYS A 211 5.06 -13.32 -1.33
C LYS A 211 3.80 -13.98 -1.88
N ALA A 212 2.63 -13.71 -1.29
CA ALA A 212 1.36 -14.24 -1.77
C ALA A 212 1.05 -13.76 -3.19
N MET A 213 1.29 -12.48 -3.51
CA MET A 213 1.08 -11.92 -4.84
C MET A 213 1.97 -12.59 -5.89
N ARG A 214 3.26 -12.80 -5.58
CA ARG A 214 4.19 -13.51 -6.47
C ARG A 214 3.75 -14.93 -6.74
N LEU A 215 3.34 -15.67 -5.70
CA LEU A 215 2.81 -17.02 -5.85
C LEU A 215 1.53 -17.06 -6.72
N ALA A 216 0.63 -16.09 -6.54
CA ALA A 216 -0.60 -16.01 -7.33
C ALA A 216 -0.35 -15.71 -8.81
N VAL A 217 0.67 -14.89 -9.11
CA VAL A 217 1.06 -14.52 -10.49
C VAL A 217 1.85 -15.64 -11.19
N LEU A 218 2.58 -16.47 -10.45
CA LEU A 218 3.29 -17.62 -10.98
C LEU A 218 2.39 -18.85 -11.24
N GLY A 219 1.10 -18.76 -10.96
CA GLY A 219 0.21 -19.92 -11.02
C GLY A 219 0.53 -20.97 -9.96
N GLY A 220 1.09 -20.56 -8.83
CA GLY A 220 1.39 -21.43 -7.71
C GLY A 220 0.16 -22.19 -7.24
N SER A 221 0.36 -23.38 -6.65
CA SER A 221 -0.75 -24.18 -6.14
C SER A 221 -1.60 -23.35 -5.17
N PHE A 222 -2.92 -23.52 -5.22
CA PHE A 222 -3.84 -22.83 -4.31
C PHE A 222 -3.44 -23.00 -2.84
N ALA A 223 -2.89 -24.16 -2.47
CA ALA A 223 -2.41 -24.43 -1.11
C ALA A 223 -1.23 -23.53 -0.70
N ALA A 224 -0.29 -23.24 -1.61
CA ALA A 224 0.84 -22.35 -1.32
C ALA A 224 0.40 -20.89 -1.10
N VAL A 225 -0.54 -20.41 -1.93
CA VAL A 225 -1.14 -19.07 -1.78
C VAL A 225 -2.01 -19.01 -0.52
N ALA A 226 -2.80 -20.07 -0.24
CA ALA A 226 -3.70 -20.12 0.92
C ALA A 226 -2.95 -19.97 2.25
N ARG A 227 -1.74 -20.50 2.37
CA ARG A 227 -0.91 -20.32 3.57
C ARG A 227 -0.60 -18.85 3.84
N GLU A 228 -0.11 -18.13 2.84
CA GLU A 228 0.24 -16.71 3.01
C GLU A 228 -1.02 -15.85 3.18
N VAL A 229 -2.10 -16.16 2.48
CA VAL A 229 -3.42 -15.52 2.65
C VAL A 229 -3.97 -15.77 4.06
N GLY A 230 -3.81 -16.98 4.60
CA GLY A 230 -4.19 -17.30 5.97
C GLY A 230 -3.43 -16.43 7.01
N ILE A 231 -2.13 -16.25 6.81
CA ILE A 231 -1.32 -15.34 7.66
C ILE A 231 -1.83 -13.90 7.53
N LEU A 232 -2.10 -13.43 6.31
CA LEU A 232 -2.66 -12.09 6.08
C LEU A 232 -4.04 -11.92 6.71
N ALA A 233 -4.88 -12.95 6.68
CA ALA A 233 -6.18 -12.94 7.35
C ALA A 233 -6.03 -12.79 8.87
N VAL A 234 -5.06 -13.48 9.48
CA VAL A 234 -4.71 -13.31 10.90
C VAL A 234 -4.24 -11.89 11.18
N PHE A 235 -3.33 -11.35 10.35
CA PHE A 235 -2.91 -9.95 10.49
C PHE A 235 -4.09 -8.98 10.38
N ALA A 236 -4.97 -9.16 9.40
CA ALA A 236 -6.16 -8.31 9.24
C ALA A 236 -7.09 -8.39 10.45
N LEU A 237 -7.30 -9.60 10.98
CA LEU A 237 -8.16 -9.84 12.15
C LEU A 237 -7.69 -9.08 13.40
N PHE A 238 -6.38 -8.96 13.61
CA PHE A 238 -5.82 -8.26 14.77
C PHE A 238 -5.51 -6.79 14.48
N LEU A 239 -4.89 -6.48 13.33
CA LEU A 239 -4.45 -5.12 13.03
C LEU A 239 -5.61 -4.17 12.73
N VAL A 240 -6.69 -4.63 12.07
CA VAL A 240 -7.80 -3.73 11.73
C VAL A 240 -8.54 -3.25 12.99
N PRO A 241 -8.96 -4.12 13.92
CA PRO A 241 -9.54 -3.65 15.19
C PRO A 241 -8.56 -2.80 16.00
N ALA A 242 -7.29 -3.20 16.08
CA ALA A 242 -6.27 -2.44 16.80
C ALA A 242 -6.07 -1.05 16.20
N GLY A 243 -6.02 -0.93 14.86
CA GLY A 243 -5.91 0.35 14.16
C GLY A 243 -7.11 1.26 14.41
N ILE A 244 -8.33 0.73 14.34
CA ILE A 244 -9.57 1.46 14.63
C ILE A 244 -9.60 1.94 16.10
N MET A 245 -9.25 1.06 17.04
CA MET A 245 -9.20 1.39 18.47
C MET A 245 -8.15 2.46 18.75
N PHE A 246 -6.94 2.30 18.22
CA PHE A 246 -5.86 3.26 18.38
C PHE A 246 -6.20 4.62 17.79
N PHE A 247 -6.71 4.66 16.55
CA PHE A 247 -7.15 5.89 15.90
C PHE A 247 -8.24 6.59 16.73
N SER A 248 -9.26 5.84 17.16
CA SER A 248 -10.37 6.37 17.97
C SER A 248 -9.89 6.91 19.33
N TRP A 249 -8.90 6.24 19.93
CA TRP A 249 -8.27 6.71 21.17
C TRP A 249 -7.49 7.99 20.97
N MET A 250 -6.67 8.09 19.92
CA MET A 250 -5.93 9.31 19.57
C MET A 250 -6.84 10.50 19.28
N VAL A 251 -7.95 10.28 18.57
CA VAL A 251 -8.98 11.30 18.33
C VAL A 251 -9.57 11.79 19.66
N ARG A 252 -9.90 10.89 20.58
CA ARG A 252 -10.44 11.27 21.91
C ARG A 252 -9.42 12.08 22.70
N GLN A 253 -8.18 11.67 22.71
CA GLN A 253 -7.10 12.37 23.42
C GLN A 253 -6.86 13.77 22.83
N ALA A 254 -6.84 13.90 21.49
CA ALA A 254 -6.68 15.18 20.82
C ALA A 254 -7.86 16.15 21.13
N ARG A 255 -9.09 15.62 21.22
CA ARG A 255 -10.26 16.42 21.67
C ARG A 255 -10.11 16.93 23.09
N GLN A 256 -9.63 16.09 24.02
CA GLN A 256 -9.43 16.48 25.40
C GLN A 256 -8.33 17.51 25.58
N ASN A 257 -7.26 17.42 24.78
CA ASN A 257 -6.11 18.31 24.85
C ASN A 257 -6.27 19.58 24.00
N GLY A 258 -7.34 19.72 23.21
CA GLY A 258 -7.55 20.86 22.32
C GLY A 258 -6.56 20.95 21.15
N THR A 259 -5.93 19.83 20.76
CA THR A 259 -4.87 19.82 19.74
C THR A 259 -5.38 19.41 18.34
N LEU A 260 -6.68 19.56 18.08
CA LEU A 260 -7.29 19.16 16.80
C LEU A 260 -6.92 20.10 15.65
N SER A 261 -6.75 21.38 15.93
CA SER A 261 -6.42 22.40 14.92
C SER A 261 -4.93 22.71 14.89
N PHE A 262 -4.40 22.92 13.70
CA PHE A 262 -3.08 23.50 13.50
C PHE A 262 -3.20 25.03 13.75
N TYR A 263 -2.60 25.50 14.80
CA TYR A 263 -2.24 26.91 14.98
C TYR A 263 -0.76 27.02 15.28
#